data_a1118f6db3b1b58936c09206453119ff
#
_entry.id   a1118f6db3b1b58936c09206453119ff
#
_cell.length_a   1.000
_cell.length_b   1.000
_cell.length_c   1.000
_cell.angle_alpha   90.00
_cell.angle_beta   90.00
_cell.angle_gamma   90.00
#
_symmetry.space_group_name_H-M   'P 1'
#
loop_
_entity.id
_entity.type
_entity.pdbx_description
1 polymer ?
#
loop_
_entity_poly.entity_id
_entity_poly.type
_entity_poly.pdbx_seq_one_letter_code
_entity_poly.pdbx_strand_id
1 'polypeptide(L)'
;GLGDVYKRQTHGKYVEELWEHFVKGSLERPTFVMHFPLDTSPLVREHRTIPGVVEKWDLYVRGFELATGYSELVDPVIQRERFVEQAKLAARGDDEAMRVDEEFLRALEHGMPPTGGMGMGIDRLLMALTGLGIRETILFPLVK
;
A
#
# COMPACT_ATOMS: atom_id res chain seq x y z
N GLY A 1 -22.55 12.40 10.83
CA GLY A 1 -21.88 12.08 12.12
C GLY A 1 -20.85 10.97 11.92
N LEU A 2 -19.95 10.77 12.88
CA LEU A 2 -18.88 9.75 12.85
C LEU A 2 -19.40 8.34 12.46
N GLY A 3 -20.64 7.98 12.80
CA GLY A 3 -21.22 6.68 12.46
C GLY A 3 -21.48 6.43 10.96
N ASP A 4 -21.54 7.47 10.12
CA ASP A 4 -21.76 7.30 8.68
C ASP A 4 -20.44 7.13 7.91
N VAL A 5 -19.33 7.61 8.44
CA VAL A 5 -17.99 7.41 7.91
C VAL A 5 -17.59 5.93 8.06
N TYR A 6 -17.86 5.33 9.21
CA TYR A 6 -17.54 3.93 9.48
C TYR A 6 -18.36 2.92 8.63
N LYS A 7 -19.55 3.27 8.17
CA LYS A 7 -20.39 2.37 7.34
C LYS A 7 -19.93 2.21 5.90
N ARG A 8 -18.92 2.97 5.46
CA ARG A 8 -18.43 3.00 4.07
C ARG A 8 -17.08 2.35 3.88
N GLN A 9 -16.43 1.92 4.97
CA GLN A 9 -15.09 1.33 4.93
C GLN A 9 -15.15 -0.18 4.74
N THR A 10 -14.15 -0.74 4.08
CA THR A 10 -13.98 -2.19 3.95
C THR A 10 -13.35 -2.78 5.22
N HIS A 11 -13.42 -4.10 5.37
CA HIS A 11 -12.78 -4.81 6.49
C HIS A 11 -11.28 -4.50 6.56
N GLY A 12 -10.59 -4.49 5.42
CA GLY A 12 -9.17 -4.20 5.35
C GLY A 12 -8.82 -2.80 5.83
N LYS A 13 -9.62 -1.78 5.49
CA LYS A 13 -9.41 -0.42 6.00
C LYS A 13 -9.51 -0.34 7.53
N TYR A 14 -10.44 -1.05 8.15
CA TYR A 14 -10.49 -1.12 9.62
C TYR A 14 -9.24 -1.77 10.22
N VAL A 15 -8.75 -2.84 9.59
CA VAL A 15 -7.52 -3.50 10.04
C VAL A 15 -6.33 -2.55 9.94
N GLU A 16 -6.19 -1.84 8.84
CA GLU A 16 -5.12 -0.85 8.63
C GLU A 16 -5.20 0.31 9.63
N GLU A 17 -6.38 0.88 9.88
CA GLU A 17 -6.57 1.96 10.87
C GLU A 17 -6.22 1.50 12.30
N LEU A 18 -6.66 0.31 12.69
CA LEU A 18 -6.31 -0.25 14.00
C LEU A 18 -4.79 -0.48 14.13
N TRP A 19 -4.19 -1.01 13.06
CA TRP A 19 -2.76 -1.24 13.02
C TRP A 19 -1.98 0.09 13.09
N GLU A 20 -2.36 1.08 12.32
CA GLU A 20 -1.73 2.41 12.36
C GLU A 20 -1.82 3.06 13.74
N HIS A 21 -2.98 2.95 14.37
CA HIS A 21 -3.22 3.58 15.66
C HIS A 21 -2.49 2.89 16.82
N PHE A 22 -2.48 1.56 16.86
CA PHE A 22 -2.01 0.81 18.02
C PHE A 22 -0.62 0.19 17.86
N VAL A 23 -0.17 -0.08 16.64
CA VAL A 23 1.04 -0.89 16.40
C VAL A 23 2.16 -0.10 15.75
N LYS A 24 1.87 0.65 14.69
CA LYS A 24 2.86 1.36 13.88
C LYS A 24 3.86 2.18 14.70
N GLY A 25 3.36 2.96 15.67
CA GLY A 25 4.18 3.82 16.53
C GLY A 25 5.12 3.07 17.48
N SER A 26 4.90 1.77 17.70
CA SER A 26 5.74 0.93 18.58
C SER A 26 6.91 0.24 17.87
N LEU A 27 7.00 0.37 16.54
CA LEU A 27 8.00 -0.31 15.71
C LEU A 27 9.35 0.46 15.71
N GLU A 28 10.11 0.37 16.76
CA GLU A 28 11.42 1.04 16.88
C GLU A 28 12.52 0.32 16.08
N ARG A 29 12.52 -1.01 16.10
CA ARG A 29 13.51 -1.84 15.40
C ARG A 29 13.10 -2.05 13.95
N PRO A 30 14.05 -2.31 13.03
CA PRO A 30 13.73 -2.72 11.66
C PRO A 30 12.78 -3.92 11.68
N THR A 31 11.58 -3.74 11.15
CA THR A 31 10.51 -4.74 11.20
C THR A 31 9.80 -4.83 9.85
N PHE A 32 9.71 -6.05 9.31
CA PHE A 32 8.85 -6.32 8.16
C PHE A 32 7.42 -6.58 8.65
N VAL A 33 6.49 -5.75 8.17
CA VAL A 33 5.05 -5.96 8.32
C VAL A 33 4.56 -6.67 7.07
N MET A 34 3.82 -7.76 7.23
CA MET A 34 3.43 -8.64 6.12
C MET A 34 1.93 -8.95 6.15
N HIS A 35 1.42 -9.56 5.08
CA HIS A 35 0.05 -10.07 4.98
C HIS A 35 -1.01 -8.97 5.07
N PHE A 36 -0.86 -7.94 4.24
CA PHE A 36 -1.85 -6.87 4.10
C PHE A 36 -3.17 -7.39 3.58
N PRO A 37 -4.30 -6.75 3.94
CA PRO A 37 -5.61 -7.13 3.42
C PRO A 37 -5.71 -7.00 1.90
N LEU A 38 -6.44 -7.92 1.29
CA LEU A 38 -6.61 -7.99 -0.15
C LEU A 38 -7.38 -6.78 -0.73
N ASP A 39 -8.37 -6.31 -0.02
CA ASP A 39 -9.27 -5.23 -0.43
C ASP A 39 -8.62 -3.84 -0.41
N THR A 40 -7.51 -3.66 0.32
CA THR A 40 -6.72 -2.42 0.36
C THR A 40 -5.51 -2.44 -0.56
N SER A 41 -5.25 -3.55 -1.27
CA SER A 41 -4.04 -3.75 -2.06
C SER A 41 -4.33 -4.20 -3.50
N PRO A 42 -4.96 -3.34 -4.34
CA PRO A 42 -5.51 -3.75 -5.64
C PRO A 42 -4.47 -4.14 -6.70
N LEU A 43 -3.21 -3.72 -6.57
CA LEU A 43 -2.13 -4.01 -7.52
C LEU A 43 -1.27 -5.21 -7.11
N VAL A 44 -1.56 -5.80 -5.96
CA VAL A 44 -0.72 -6.83 -5.36
C VAL A 44 -1.34 -8.21 -5.57
N ARG A 45 -0.50 -9.20 -5.82
CA ARG A 45 -0.90 -10.58 -5.95
C ARG A 45 -1.45 -11.12 -4.63
N GLU A 46 -2.60 -11.81 -4.70
CA GLU A 46 -3.13 -12.54 -3.55
C GLU A 46 -2.13 -13.61 -3.06
N HIS A 47 -2.06 -13.78 -1.77
CA HIS A 47 -1.15 -14.74 -1.17
C HIS A 47 -1.50 -16.18 -1.58
N ARG A 48 -0.48 -16.97 -1.96
CA ARG A 48 -0.65 -18.31 -2.55
C ARG A 48 -1.30 -19.33 -1.64
N THR A 49 -1.19 -19.15 -0.32
CA THR A 49 -1.64 -20.14 0.68
C THR A 49 -2.50 -19.55 1.78
N ILE A 50 -2.59 -18.22 1.91
CA ILE A 50 -3.37 -17.55 2.96
C ILE A 50 -4.46 -16.71 2.26
N PRO A 51 -5.73 -17.14 2.27
CA PRO A 51 -6.80 -16.40 1.62
C PRO A 51 -7.04 -15.04 2.28
N GLY A 52 -7.44 -14.05 1.47
CA GLY A 52 -7.86 -12.73 1.94
C GLY A 52 -6.73 -11.76 2.27
N VAL A 53 -5.47 -12.17 2.07
CA VAL A 53 -4.28 -11.32 2.22
C VAL A 53 -3.44 -11.34 0.96
N VAL A 54 -2.52 -10.38 0.84
CA VAL A 54 -1.63 -10.24 -0.32
C VAL A 54 -0.18 -10.55 0.00
N GLU A 55 0.61 -10.89 -1.03
CA GLU A 55 2.07 -11.07 -0.95
C GLU A 55 2.76 -9.71 -0.94
N LYS A 56 2.59 -8.96 0.14
CA LYS A 56 3.17 -7.64 0.37
C LYS A 56 3.92 -7.60 1.69
N TRP A 57 4.96 -6.79 1.73
CA TRP A 57 5.64 -6.40 2.95
C TRP A 57 5.97 -4.90 2.92
N ASP A 58 5.93 -4.28 4.08
CA ASP A 58 6.45 -2.94 4.32
C ASP A 58 7.55 -3.02 5.38
N LEU A 59 8.68 -2.38 5.12
CA LEU A 59 9.79 -2.29 6.08
C LEU A 59 9.65 -1.02 6.90
N TYR A 60 9.42 -1.16 8.18
CA TYR A 60 9.40 -0.08 9.16
C TYR A 60 10.72 0.01 9.88
N VAL A 61 11.21 1.24 10.08
CA VAL A 61 12.41 1.56 10.86
C VAL A 61 12.11 2.80 11.69
N ARG A 62 12.32 2.75 13.00
CA ARG A 62 12.05 3.88 13.93
C ARG A 62 10.63 4.48 13.78
N GLY A 63 9.63 3.64 13.57
CA GLY A 63 8.24 4.06 13.46
C GLY A 63 7.81 4.63 12.10
N PHE A 64 8.69 4.70 11.10
CA PHE A 64 8.33 5.12 9.74
C PHE A 64 8.59 4.02 8.71
N GLU A 65 7.77 3.98 7.68
CA GLU A 65 7.94 3.10 6.53
C GLU A 65 9.13 3.56 5.69
N LEU A 66 10.12 2.70 5.52
CA LEU A 66 11.30 2.93 4.70
C LEU A 66 11.14 2.40 3.27
N ALA A 67 10.57 1.23 3.14
CA ALA A 67 10.40 0.55 1.87
C ALA A 67 9.13 -0.29 1.87
N THR A 68 8.60 -0.54 0.68
CA THR A 68 7.53 -1.49 0.41
C THR A 68 7.94 -2.43 -0.70
N GLY A 69 7.45 -3.66 -0.69
CA GLY A 69 7.66 -4.58 -1.79
C GLY A 69 6.58 -5.66 -1.83
N TYR A 70 6.34 -6.19 -3.02
CA TYR A 70 5.30 -7.18 -3.21
C TYR A 70 5.49 -8.01 -4.47
N SER A 71 4.77 -9.14 -4.53
CA SER A 71 4.57 -9.85 -5.79
C SER A 71 3.54 -9.11 -6.62
N GLU A 72 3.91 -8.71 -7.83
CA GLU A 72 3.02 -7.97 -8.73
C GLU A 72 1.81 -8.84 -9.15
N LEU A 73 0.65 -8.20 -9.23
CA LEU A 73 -0.52 -8.81 -9.88
C LEU A 73 -0.32 -8.71 -11.39
N VAL A 74 -0.04 -9.85 -12.03
CA VAL A 74 0.30 -9.91 -13.47
C VAL A 74 -0.86 -10.38 -14.34
N ASP A 75 -1.97 -10.82 -13.76
CA ASP A 75 -3.16 -11.29 -14.48
C ASP A 75 -4.08 -10.10 -14.80
N PRO A 76 -4.28 -9.78 -16.12
CA PRO A 76 -5.10 -8.63 -16.51
C PRO A 76 -6.59 -8.81 -16.19
N VAL A 77 -7.10 -10.05 -16.13
CA VAL A 77 -8.50 -10.32 -15.80
C VAL A 77 -8.75 -10.00 -14.32
N ILE A 78 -7.93 -10.54 -13.44
CA ILE A 78 -8.01 -10.26 -12.00
C ILE A 78 -7.76 -8.78 -11.74
N GLN A 79 -6.79 -8.16 -12.43
CA GLN A 79 -6.51 -6.74 -12.27
C GLN A 79 -7.71 -5.87 -12.64
N ARG A 80 -8.42 -6.20 -13.71
CA ARG A 80 -9.65 -5.50 -14.11
C ARG A 80 -10.74 -5.63 -13.04
N GLU A 81 -10.93 -6.82 -12.49
CA GLU A 81 -11.89 -7.04 -11.40
C GLU A 81 -11.55 -6.15 -10.19
N ARG A 82 -10.28 -6.07 -9.80
CA ARG A 82 -9.81 -5.21 -8.70
C ARG A 82 -10.10 -3.74 -8.97
N PHE A 83 -9.81 -3.25 -10.16
CA PHE A 83 -10.09 -1.86 -10.54
C PHE A 83 -11.59 -1.55 -10.52
N VAL A 84 -12.44 -2.47 -10.98
CA VAL A 84 -13.89 -2.30 -10.92
C VAL A 84 -14.38 -2.22 -9.47
N GLU A 85 -13.87 -3.03 -8.56
CA GLU A 85 -14.20 -2.94 -7.14
C GLU A 85 -13.72 -1.61 -6.52
N GLN A 86 -12.50 -1.18 -6.84
CA GLN A 86 -11.99 0.12 -6.42
C GLN A 86 -12.85 1.28 -6.93
N ALA A 87 -13.28 1.24 -8.20
CA ALA A 87 -14.16 2.26 -8.78
C ALA A 87 -15.52 2.34 -8.06
N LYS A 88 -16.06 1.21 -7.58
CA LYS A 88 -17.26 1.18 -6.74
C LYS A 88 -17.04 1.85 -5.39
N LEU A 89 -15.87 1.69 -4.78
CA LEU A 89 -15.50 2.36 -3.52
C LEU A 89 -15.35 3.87 -3.75
N ALA A 90 -14.69 4.29 -4.83
CA ALA A 90 -14.60 5.69 -5.24
C ALA A 90 -15.98 6.34 -5.41
N ALA A 91 -16.91 5.64 -6.06
CA ALA A 91 -18.30 6.12 -6.23
C ALA A 91 -19.07 6.26 -4.90
N ARG A 92 -18.61 5.61 -3.83
CA ARG A 92 -19.18 5.73 -2.47
C ARG A 92 -18.48 6.80 -1.63
N GLY A 93 -17.48 7.50 -2.20
CA GLY A 93 -16.78 8.61 -1.56
C GLY A 93 -15.45 8.21 -0.91
N ASP A 94 -14.81 7.14 -1.38
CA ASP A 94 -13.44 6.80 -1.03
C ASP A 94 -12.49 7.53 -1.99
N ASP A 95 -11.86 8.60 -1.51
CA ASP A 95 -10.98 9.47 -2.30
C ASP A 95 -9.62 8.79 -2.63
N GLU A 96 -9.27 7.72 -1.92
CA GLU A 96 -8.03 6.97 -2.14
C GLU A 96 -8.23 5.82 -3.14
N ALA A 97 -9.47 5.48 -3.47
CA ALA A 97 -9.76 4.37 -4.35
C ALA A 97 -9.36 4.65 -5.81
N MET A 98 -8.75 3.65 -6.44
CA MET A 98 -8.22 3.75 -7.79
C MET A 98 -9.34 3.76 -8.85
N ARG A 99 -9.08 4.47 -9.95
CA ARG A 99 -9.91 4.40 -11.15
C ARG A 99 -9.46 3.26 -12.07
N VAL A 100 -10.34 2.84 -12.97
CA VAL A 100 -9.98 1.86 -14.01
C VAL A 100 -8.96 2.50 -14.96
N ASP A 101 -7.79 1.88 -15.10
CA ASP A 101 -6.73 2.29 -16.03
C ASP A 101 -6.70 1.30 -17.20
N GLU A 102 -7.35 1.67 -18.30
CA GLU A 102 -7.44 0.82 -19.50
C GLU A 102 -6.10 0.72 -20.24
N GLU A 103 -5.21 1.70 -20.12
CA GLU A 103 -3.88 1.64 -20.75
C GLU A 103 -2.99 0.66 -20.01
N PHE A 104 -3.01 0.68 -18.70
CA PHE A 104 -2.31 -0.28 -17.85
C PHE A 104 -2.81 -1.71 -18.10
N LEU A 105 -4.14 -1.91 -18.16
CA LEU A 105 -4.72 -3.22 -18.44
C LEU A 105 -4.27 -3.76 -19.82
N ARG A 106 -4.29 -2.93 -20.86
CA ARG A 106 -3.78 -3.31 -22.20
C ARG A 106 -2.30 -3.66 -22.17
N ALA A 107 -1.49 -2.97 -21.36
CA ALA A 107 -0.08 -3.32 -21.19
C ALA A 107 0.08 -4.70 -20.55
N LEU A 108 -0.71 -5.02 -19.52
CA LEU A 108 -0.70 -6.36 -18.90
C LEU A 108 -1.12 -7.47 -19.88
N GLU A 109 -2.08 -7.20 -20.76
CA GLU A 109 -2.55 -8.16 -21.78
C GLU A 109 -1.47 -8.58 -22.78
N HIS A 110 -0.39 -7.79 -22.94
CA HIS A 110 0.78 -8.19 -23.73
C HIS A 110 1.66 -9.23 -23.04
N GLY A 111 1.39 -9.55 -21.79
CA GLY A 111 2.05 -10.59 -21.03
C GLY A 111 3.14 -10.06 -20.09
N MET A 112 2.77 -9.78 -18.83
CA MET A 112 3.73 -9.48 -17.76
C MET A 112 4.23 -10.79 -17.15
N PRO A 113 5.56 -11.05 -17.11
CA PRO A 113 6.10 -12.24 -16.44
C PRO A 113 5.91 -12.15 -14.91
N PRO A 114 6.01 -13.27 -14.18
CA PRO A 114 6.07 -13.23 -12.73
C PRO A 114 7.15 -12.25 -12.25
N THR A 115 6.74 -11.25 -11.51
CA THR A 115 7.59 -10.10 -11.15
C THR A 115 7.42 -9.78 -9.67
N GLY A 116 8.50 -9.40 -9.01
CA GLY A 116 8.48 -8.73 -7.72
C GLY A 116 8.90 -7.28 -7.88
N GLY A 117 8.18 -6.37 -7.21
CA GLY A 117 8.49 -4.95 -7.17
C GLY A 117 8.94 -4.51 -5.78
N MET A 118 9.76 -3.47 -5.73
CA MET A 118 10.15 -2.81 -4.48
C MET A 118 10.30 -1.31 -4.69
N GLY A 119 9.75 -0.53 -3.76
CA GLY A 119 9.98 0.91 -3.66
C GLY A 119 10.68 1.25 -2.34
N MET A 120 11.69 2.13 -2.39
CA MET A 120 12.39 2.62 -1.20
C MET A 120 12.49 4.14 -1.25
N GLY A 121 12.15 4.80 -0.15
CA GLY A 121 12.34 6.24 0.02
C GLY A 121 13.79 6.57 0.33
N ILE A 122 14.51 7.22 -0.59
CA ILE A 122 15.92 7.59 -0.38
C ILE A 122 16.08 8.59 0.76
N ASP A 123 15.21 9.59 0.86
CA ASP A 123 15.23 10.53 1.98
C ASP A 123 14.97 9.82 3.31
N ARG A 124 14.04 8.87 3.32
CA ARG A 124 13.78 8.03 4.50
C ARG A 124 14.96 7.12 4.85
N LEU A 125 15.69 6.62 3.85
CA LEU A 125 16.94 5.88 4.08
C LEU A 125 17.99 6.77 4.75
N LEU A 126 18.16 8.01 4.30
CA LEU A 126 19.04 8.98 4.93
C LEU A 126 18.62 9.26 6.38
N MET A 127 17.32 9.44 6.64
CA MET A 127 16.80 9.56 8.01
C MET A 127 17.17 8.35 8.88
N ALA A 128 16.99 7.14 8.35
CA ALA A 128 17.29 5.91 9.09
C ALA A 128 18.77 5.79 9.45
N LEU A 129 19.68 6.18 8.55
CA LEU A 129 21.13 6.08 8.73
C LEU A 129 21.70 7.20 9.60
N THR A 130 21.19 8.43 9.45
CA THR A 130 21.78 9.63 10.08
C THR A 130 21.05 10.06 11.35
N GLY A 131 19.78 9.70 11.51
CA GLY A 131 18.91 10.19 12.57
C GLY A 131 18.35 11.59 12.32
N LEU A 132 18.58 12.17 11.15
CA LEU A 132 18.06 13.49 10.76
C LEU A 132 16.55 13.42 10.47
N GLY A 133 15.86 14.57 10.57
CA GLY A 133 14.46 14.71 10.15
C GLY A 133 14.34 14.82 8.63
N ILE A 134 13.14 14.54 8.08
CA ILE A 134 12.90 14.55 6.63
C ILE A 134 13.26 15.88 5.96
N ARG A 135 13.07 17.02 6.63
CA ARG A 135 13.42 18.34 6.08
C ARG A 135 14.93 18.57 5.99
N GLU A 136 15.72 17.83 6.76
CA GLU A 136 17.17 17.92 6.77
C GLU A 136 17.81 16.99 5.72
N THR A 137 17.06 16.02 5.20
CA THR A 137 17.52 15.10 4.15
C THR A 137 17.14 15.58 2.74
N ILE A 138 16.16 16.47 2.61
CA ILE A 138 15.71 17.04 1.34
C ILE A 138 16.54 18.28 1.02
N LEU A 139 17.13 18.34 -0.18
CA LEU A 139 17.99 19.45 -0.61
C LEU A 139 17.27 20.81 -0.65
N PHE A 140 15.99 20.82 -1.03
CA PHE A 140 15.17 22.05 -1.15
C PHE A 140 13.82 21.83 -0.43
N PRO A 141 13.81 21.81 0.92
CA PRO A 141 12.56 21.63 1.65
C PRO A 141 11.66 22.85 1.50
N LEU A 142 10.34 22.62 1.42
CA LEU A 142 9.38 23.70 1.49
C LEU A 142 9.49 24.40 2.85
N VAL A 143 9.81 25.69 2.82
CA VAL A 143 9.83 26.57 3.99
C VAL A 143 8.45 27.21 4.11
N LYS A 144 7.82 27.07 5.28
CA LYS A 144 6.59 27.80 5.61
C LYS A 144 6.94 29.16 6.14
#